data_ca21e2984017db3e400dd95f46040a4f
#
_entry.id   ca21e2984017db3e400dd95f46040a4f
#
_cell.length_a   1.000
_cell.length_b   1.000
_cell.length_c   1.000
_cell.angle_alpha   90.00
_cell.angle_beta   90.00
_cell.angle_gamma   90.00
#
_symmetry.space_group_name_H-M   'P 1'
#
loop_
_entity.id
_entity.type
_entity.pdbx_description
1 polymer ?
#
loop_
_entity_poly.entity_id
_entity_poly.type
_entity_poly.pdbx_seq_one_letter_code
_entity_poly.pdbx_strand_id
1 'polypeptide(L)'
;QYFNVIDSFDTHARIPEHFADVDKTAADSKHVAVISVGWDPGMFSLNRLYGNAILTEGKDYTFWGKGVSQGHSDAIRRIEGVKNAIQYTVPIEDAVEQVRSGSEPELTTRQKHLRECYVVPEEGADKAAIETAIKTMPNYFSDYDTTVTFITEEELKAHHSKMPHGGFVI
;
A
#
# COMPACT_ATOMS: atom_id res chain seq x y z
N GLN A 1 6.29 14.46 -24.12
CA GLN A 1 5.94 15.57 -25.05
C GLN A 1 5.36 15.11 -26.39
N TYR A 2 5.40 13.82 -26.73
CA TYR A 2 4.97 13.30 -28.06
C TYR A 2 3.75 12.38 -27.98
N PHE A 3 3.32 11.99 -26.78
CA PHE A 3 2.27 10.99 -26.59
C PHE A 3 1.33 11.37 -25.46
N ASN A 4 0.10 10.89 -25.54
CA ASN A 4 -0.74 10.75 -24.35
C ASN A 4 -0.14 9.65 -23.46
N VAL A 5 -0.19 9.82 -22.17
CA VAL A 5 0.46 8.90 -21.24
C VAL A 5 -0.48 8.45 -20.11
N ILE A 6 -0.22 7.24 -19.63
CA ILE A 6 -0.80 6.73 -18.40
C ILE A 6 0.35 6.21 -17.56
N ASP A 7 0.41 6.59 -16.29
CA ASP A 7 1.42 6.09 -15.36
C ASP A 7 0.82 5.51 -14.08
N SER A 8 1.63 4.78 -13.35
CA SER A 8 1.31 4.17 -12.05
C SER A 8 2.23 4.69 -10.94
N PHE A 9 2.58 5.96 -10.98
CA PHE A 9 3.41 6.59 -9.95
C PHE A 9 2.79 6.43 -8.56
N ASP A 10 3.54 5.88 -7.59
CA ASP A 10 3.03 5.43 -6.30
C ASP A 10 3.78 6.01 -5.09
N THR A 11 4.58 7.03 -5.25
CA THR A 11 5.20 7.71 -4.12
C THR A 11 4.21 8.73 -3.55
N HIS A 12 3.36 8.30 -2.62
CA HIS A 12 2.20 9.04 -2.12
C HIS A 12 2.53 10.47 -1.69
N ALA A 13 3.61 10.67 -0.95
CA ALA A 13 4.03 12.00 -0.49
C ALA A 13 4.40 12.96 -1.63
N ARG A 14 4.68 12.45 -2.83
CA ARG A 14 5.10 13.24 -4.00
C ARG A 14 4.05 13.32 -5.11
N ILE A 15 2.87 12.75 -4.92
CA ILE A 15 1.80 12.81 -5.93
C ILE A 15 1.43 14.26 -6.29
N PRO A 16 1.29 15.21 -5.35
CA PRO A 16 0.98 16.60 -5.71
C PRO A 16 2.06 17.28 -6.59
N GLU A 17 3.33 17.02 -6.31
CA GLU A 17 4.46 17.50 -7.12
C GLU A 17 4.43 16.88 -8.52
N HIS A 18 4.31 15.55 -8.58
CA HIS A 18 4.22 14.80 -9.83
C HIS A 18 3.04 15.26 -10.69
N PHE A 19 1.88 15.50 -10.08
CA PHE A 19 0.71 16.04 -10.77
C PHE A 19 1.01 17.38 -11.42
N ALA A 20 1.59 18.33 -10.68
CA ALA A 20 1.88 19.67 -11.19
C ALA A 20 2.86 19.64 -12.38
N ASP A 21 3.89 18.80 -12.31
CA ASP A 21 4.89 18.67 -13.38
C ASP A 21 4.30 18.03 -14.64
N VAL A 22 3.49 16.99 -14.47
CA VAL A 22 2.86 16.27 -15.58
C VAL A 22 1.77 17.12 -16.22
N ASP A 23 0.92 17.79 -15.43
CA ASP A 23 -0.14 18.69 -15.91
C ASP A 23 0.43 19.80 -16.80
N LYS A 24 1.47 20.48 -16.29
CA LYS A 24 2.16 21.51 -17.07
C LYS A 24 2.70 20.97 -18.41
N THR A 25 3.37 19.83 -18.37
CA THR A 25 3.96 19.23 -19.57
C THR A 25 2.90 18.77 -20.58
N ALA A 26 1.80 18.21 -20.10
CA ALA A 26 0.68 17.77 -20.91
C ALA A 26 -0.02 18.96 -21.58
N ALA A 27 -0.31 20.02 -20.80
CA ALA A 27 -0.92 21.24 -21.30
C ALA A 27 -0.06 21.92 -22.38
N ASP A 28 1.26 22.11 -22.10
CA ASP A 28 2.21 22.75 -23.04
C ASP A 28 2.34 21.96 -24.35
N SER A 29 2.22 20.63 -24.32
CA SER A 29 2.34 19.77 -25.47
C SER A 29 1.00 19.38 -26.12
N LYS A 30 -0.12 19.85 -25.57
CA LYS A 30 -1.50 19.54 -26.01
C LYS A 30 -1.79 18.03 -26.01
N HIS A 31 -1.32 17.34 -24.96
CA HIS A 31 -1.55 15.93 -24.75
C HIS A 31 -2.35 15.69 -23.46
N VAL A 32 -2.84 14.47 -23.29
CA VAL A 32 -3.54 14.04 -22.09
C VAL A 32 -2.61 13.13 -21.28
N ALA A 33 -2.62 13.33 -19.96
CA ALA A 33 -1.95 12.44 -19.02
C ALA A 33 -2.93 11.96 -17.95
N VAL A 34 -2.89 10.67 -17.68
CA VAL A 34 -3.57 10.04 -16.54
C VAL A 34 -2.49 9.49 -15.61
N ILE A 35 -2.43 9.97 -14.40
CA ILE A 35 -1.36 9.62 -13.47
C ILE A 35 -1.84 8.76 -12.32
N SER A 36 -0.90 8.04 -11.72
CA SER A 36 -1.09 7.31 -10.45
C SER A 36 -2.22 6.28 -10.48
N VAL A 37 -2.51 5.68 -11.62
CA VAL A 37 -3.54 4.65 -11.75
C VAL A 37 -2.93 3.24 -11.76
N GLY A 38 -3.60 2.33 -11.05
CA GLY A 38 -3.17 0.93 -10.95
C GLY A 38 -4.28 0.08 -10.33
N TRP A 39 -4.03 -0.40 -9.12
CA TRP A 39 -5.03 -1.14 -8.36
C TRP A 39 -6.10 -0.22 -7.76
N ASP A 40 -5.68 0.78 -6.96
CA ASP A 40 -6.58 1.75 -6.33
C ASP A 40 -5.83 3.08 -6.09
N PRO A 41 -6.15 4.12 -6.81
CA PRO A 41 -7.19 4.23 -7.84
C PRO A 41 -6.90 3.41 -9.11
N GLY A 42 -7.95 2.85 -9.71
CA GLY A 42 -7.88 2.04 -10.92
C GLY A 42 -8.87 0.89 -10.90
N MET A 43 -8.39 -0.36 -11.00
CA MET A 43 -9.26 -1.53 -11.15
C MET A 43 -10.23 -1.70 -9.99
N PHE A 44 -9.79 -1.53 -8.73
CA PHE A 44 -10.68 -1.64 -7.58
C PHE A 44 -11.69 -0.50 -7.51
N SER A 45 -11.32 0.72 -7.89
CA SER A 45 -12.25 1.86 -7.97
C SER A 45 -13.38 1.57 -8.96
N LEU A 46 -13.05 1.00 -10.12
CA LEU A 46 -14.04 0.62 -11.14
C LEU A 46 -14.92 -0.53 -10.65
N ASN A 47 -14.36 -1.54 -10.00
CA ASN A 47 -15.13 -2.66 -9.45
C ASN A 47 -16.14 -2.18 -8.40
N ARG A 48 -15.75 -1.27 -7.51
CA ARG A 48 -16.68 -0.67 -6.53
C ARG A 48 -17.76 0.16 -7.22
N LEU A 49 -17.40 0.96 -8.22
CA LEU A 49 -18.36 1.74 -8.99
C LEU A 49 -19.42 0.85 -9.65
N TYR A 50 -19.00 -0.23 -10.31
CA TYR A 50 -19.94 -1.18 -10.92
C TYR A 50 -20.76 -1.93 -9.86
N GLY A 51 -20.14 -2.37 -8.78
CA GLY A 51 -20.84 -3.02 -7.66
C GLY A 51 -21.96 -2.14 -7.12
N ASN A 52 -21.66 -0.89 -6.82
CA ASN A 52 -22.65 0.08 -6.30
C ASN A 52 -23.71 0.47 -7.34
N ALA A 53 -23.39 0.44 -8.63
CA ALA A 53 -24.38 0.70 -9.68
C ALA A 53 -25.38 -0.47 -9.86
N ILE A 54 -24.97 -1.71 -9.57
CA ILE A 54 -25.81 -2.91 -9.70
C ILE A 54 -26.54 -3.19 -8.37
N LEU A 55 -25.87 -3.00 -7.24
CA LEU A 55 -26.38 -3.24 -5.89
C LEU A 55 -26.51 -1.89 -5.16
N THR A 56 -27.54 -1.14 -5.48
CA THR A 56 -27.70 0.26 -5.05
C THR A 56 -27.82 0.45 -3.53
N GLU A 57 -28.21 -0.59 -2.79
CA GLU A 57 -28.28 -0.60 -1.33
C GLU A 57 -27.10 -1.37 -0.70
N GLY A 58 -26.14 -1.82 -1.52
CA GLY A 58 -24.98 -2.55 -1.06
C GLY A 58 -23.93 -1.62 -0.46
N LYS A 59 -23.09 -2.17 0.41
CA LYS A 59 -21.90 -1.54 0.98
C LYS A 59 -20.67 -2.33 0.59
N ASP A 60 -19.67 -1.68 0.04
CA ASP A 60 -18.44 -2.35 -0.36
C ASP A 60 -17.34 -2.25 0.71
N TYR A 61 -16.55 -3.30 0.80
CA TYR A 61 -15.37 -3.38 1.66
C TYR A 61 -14.18 -3.87 0.86
N THR A 62 -13.12 -3.10 0.83
CA THR A 62 -11.87 -3.49 0.18
C THR A 62 -10.87 -3.99 1.22
N PHE A 63 -10.33 -5.18 1.00
CA PHE A 63 -9.26 -5.77 1.78
C PHE A 63 -8.03 -6.01 0.92
N TRP A 64 -6.86 -5.65 1.44
CA TRP A 64 -5.56 -5.79 0.78
C TRP A 64 -4.76 -6.94 1.38
N GLY A 65 -4.12 -7.73 0.55
CA GLY A 65 -3.21 -8.81 0.98
C GLY A 65 -3.86 -10.19 0.91
N LYS A 66 -3.23 -11.21 1.52
CA LYS A 66 -1.86 -11.08 2.06
C LYS A 66 -0.89 -10.86 0.91
N GLY A 67 -0.05 -9.85 0.98
CA GLY A 67 0.94 -9.62 -0.08
C GLY A 67 1.84 -8.42 0.19
N VAL A 68 2.97 -8.40 -0.55
CA VAL A 68 3.99 -7.35 -0.44
C VAL A 68 3.47 -6.05 -1.01
N SER A 69 3.47 -5.00 -0.20
CA SER A 69 3.27 -3.62 -0.69
C SER A 69 4.62 -2.99 -1.04
N GLN A 70 4.82 -2.66 -2.30
CA GLN A 70 6.08 -2.10 -2.78
C GLN A 70 6.32 -0.69 -2.24
N GLY A 71 5.32 0.18 -2.27
CA GLY A 71 5.44 1.55 -1.76
C GLY A 71 5.75 1.60 -0.26
N HIS A 72 5.10 0.76 0.55
CA HIS A 72 5.39 0.65 1.98
C HIS A 72 6.77 0.03 2.25
N SER A 73 7.16 -0.99 1.49
CA SER A 73 8.50 -1.57 1.59
C SER A 73 9.59 -0.56 1.25
N ASP A 74 9.35 0.27 0.21
CA ASP A 74 10.27 1.33 -0.19
C ASP A 74 10.38 2.43 0.89
N ALA A 75 9.28 2.80 1.53
CA ALA A 75 9.30 3.76 2.63
C ALA A 75 10.18 3.28 3.80
N ILE A 76 10.12 1.99 4.15
CA ILE A 76 10.98 1.41 5.19
C ILE A 76 12.45 1.43 4.76
N ARG A 77 12.76 1.08 3.51
CA ARG A 77 14.14 1.07 2.98
C ARG A 77 14.82 2.44 2.98
N ARG A 78 14.06 3.52 3.11
CA ARG A 78 14.60 4.90 3.22
C ARG A 78 14.92 5.33 4.63
N ILE A 79 14.62 4.52 5.65
CA ILE A 79 14.98 4.80 7.04
C ILE A 79 16.48 4.55 7.21
N GLU A 80 17.15 5.47 7.89
CA GLU A 80 18.57 5.34 8.22
C GLU A 80 18.84 4.04 9.00
N GLY A 81 19.88 3.30 8.64
CA GLY A 81 20.22 2.02 9.23
C GLY A 81 19.45 0.81 8.67
N VAL A 82 18.59 1.01 7.68
CA VAL A 82 17.89 -0.08 7.00
C VAL A 82 18.60 -0.42 5.69
N LYS A 83 19.13 -1.64 5.59
CA LYS A 83 19.75 -2.18 4.37
C LYS A 83 18.71 -2.66 3.37
N ASN A 84 17.68 -3.36 3.83
CA ASN A 84 16.59 -3.88 3.00
C ASN A 84 15.33 -4.11 3.84
N ALA A 85 14.16 -4.13 3.20
CA ALA A 85 12.91 -4.43 3.89
C ALA A 85 11.82 -4.89 2.93
N ILE A 86 10.92 -5.71 3.46
CA ILE A 86 9.65 -6.09 2.82
C ILE A 86 8.54 -5.92 3.83
N GLN A 87 7.43 -5.35 3.37
CA GLN A 87 6.23 -5.18 4.16
C GLN A 87 5.06 -5.95 3.54
N TYR A 88 4.35 -6.69 4.37
CA TYR A 88 3.09 -7.35 4.00
C TYR A 88 1.90 -6.61 4.60
N THR A 89 0.90 -6.35 3.77
CA THR A 89 -0.44 -6.02 4.23
C THR A 89 -1.20 -7.32 4.44
N VAL A 90 -1.81 -7.47 5.61
CA VAL A 90 -2.51 -8.69 6.01
C VAL A 90 -3.92 -8.33 6.44
N PRO A 91 -4.98 -8.83 5.75
CA PRO A 91 -6.34 -8.61 6.20
C PRO A 91 -6.57 -9.34 7.54
N ILE A 92 -7.35 -8.71 8.41
CA ILE A 92 -7.76 -9.33 9.68
C ILE A 92 -8.95 -10.24 9.40
N GLU A 93 -8.78 -11.53 9.65
CA GLU A 93 -9.78 -12.55 9.30
C GLU A 93 -11.14 -12.29 9.96
N ASP A 94 -11.17 -11.91 11.24
CA ASP A 94 -12.41 -11.58 11.94
C ASP A 94 -13.19 -10.44 11.26
N ALA A 95 -12.49 -9.44 10.73
CA ALA A 95 -13.13 -8.35 10.00
C ALA A 95 -13.67 -8.84 8.64
N VAL A 96 -12.94 -9.70 7.95
CA VAL A 96 -13.36 -10.31 6.70
C VAL A 96 -14.64 -11.14 6.92
N GLU A 97 -14.67 -11.98 7.96
CA GLU A 97 -15.82 -12.83 8.28
C GLU A 97 -17.04 -11.99 8.75
N GLN A 98 -16.83 -10.90 9.48
CA GLN A 98 -17.92 -9.97 9.82
C GLN A 98 -18.57 -9.41 8.56
N VAL A 99 -17.78 -8.96 7.58
CA VAL A 99 -18.32 -8.44 6.32
C VAL A 99 -19.04 -9.55 5.54
N ARG A 100 -18.43 -10.74 5.42
CA ARG A 100 -19.05 -11.89 4.74
C ARG A 100 -20.38 -12.35 5.34
N SER A 101 -20.57 -12.13 6.63
CA SER A 101 -21.85 -12.44 7.30
C SER A 101 -22.99 -11.49 6.91
N GLY A 102 -22.72 -10.41 6.16
CA GLY A 102 -23.69 -9.39 5.80
C GLY A 102 -24.02 -8.41 6.92
N SER A 103 -23.18 -8.32 7.97
CA SER A 103 -23.46 -7.45 9.12
C SER A 103 -23.13 -5.97 8.88
N GLU A 104 -22.53 -5.62 7.76
CA GLU A 104 -22.16 -4.25 7.35
C GLU A 104 -21.43 -3.43 8.44
N PRO A 105 -20.35 -3.93 9.06
CA PRO A 105 -19.71 -3.28 10.18
C PRO A 105 -19.02 -1.96 9.77
N GLU A 106 -18.98 -0.99 10.68
CA GLU A 106 -18.09 0.16 10.54
C GLU A 106 -16.67 -0.24 11.00
N LEU A 107 -15.74 -0.32 10.05
CA LEU A 107 -14.37 -0.78 10.28
C LEU A 107 -13.37 0.34 10.04
N THR A 108 -12.55 0.62 11.03
CA THR A 108 -11.38 1.49 10.88
C THR A 108 -10.28 0.78 10.09
N THR A 109 -9.30 1.52 9.59
CA THR A 109 -8.12 1.00 8.93
C THR A 109 -7.40 -0.06 9.77
N ARG A 110 -7.23 0.21 11.08
CA ARG A 110 -6.60 -0.69 12.06
C ARG A 110 -7.38 -1.99 12.26
N GLN A 111 -8.70 -1.93 12.19
CA GLN A 111 -9.55 -3.12 12.32
C GLN A 111 -9.58 -3.98 11.07
N LYS A 112 -9.22 -3.43 9.91
CA LYS A 112 -9.21 -4.18 8.64
C LYS A 112 -7.90 -4.87 8.33
N HIS A 113 -6.77 -4.27 8.70
CA HIS A 113 -5.45 -4.73 8.25
C HIS A 113 -4.38 -4.62 9.32
N LEU A 114 -3.49 -5.60 9.32
CA LEU A 114 -2.20 -5.58 10.01
C LEU A 114 -1.08 -5.23 9.03
N ARG A 115 0.04 -4.76 9.57
CA ARG A 115 1.30 -4.57 8.85
C ARG A 115 2.36 -5.49 9.44
N GLU A 116 2.92 -6.38 8.62
CA GLU A 116 4.06 -7.22 8.96
C GLU A 116 5.29 -6.72 8.21
N CYS A 117 6.30 -6.25 8.94
CA CYS A 117 7.52 -5.70 8.37
C CYS A 117 8.70 -6.63 8.68
N TYR A 118 9.40 -7.08 7.65
CA TYR A 118 10.63 -7.85 7.74
C TYR A 118 11.78 -6.96 7.30
N VAL A 119 12.71 -6.67 8.21
CA VAL A 119 13.71 -5.62 8.06
C VAL A 119 15.11 -6.20 8.21
N VAL A 120 15.97 -5.95 7.24
CA VAL A 120 17.40 -6.23 7.30
C VAL A 120 18.11 -4.95 7.74
N PRO A 121 18.62 -4.89 8.98
CA PRO A 121 19.35 -3.72 9.45
C PRO A 121 20.77 -3.69 8.88
N GLU A 122 21.35 -2.50 8.79
CA GLU A 122 22.80 -2.36 8.60
C GLU A 122 23.56 -2.84 9.85
N GLU A 123 24.84 -3.13 9.68
CA GLU A 123 25.70 -3.54 10.81
C GLU A 123 25.81 -2.40 11.84
N GLY A 124 25.52 -2.71 13.10
CA GLY A 124 25.55 -1.73 14.18
C GLY A 124 24.35 -0.78 14.25
N ALA A 125 23.35 -0.93 13.40
CA ALA A 125 22.17 -0.07 13.39
C ALA A 125 21.33 -0.20 14.69
N ASP A 126 20.76 0.90 15.14
CA ASP A 126 19.84 0.93 16.28
C ASP A 126 18.47 0.38 15.88
N LYS A 127 18.24 -0.90 16.16
CA LYS A 127 16.99 -1.59 15.85
C LYS A 127 15.77 -0.96 16.53
N ALA A 128 15.93 -0.43 17.75
CA ALA A 128 14.82 0.19 18.47
C ALA A 128 14.42 1.52 17.84
N ALA A 129 15.39 2.31 17.39
CA ALA A 129 15.12 3.52 16.62
C ALA A 129 14.43 3.23 15.28
N ILE A 130 14.88 2.20 14.54
CA ILE A 130 14.27 1.75 13.28
C ILE A 130 12.81 1.31 13.52
N GLU A 131 12.55 0.46 14.51
CA GLU A 131 11.21 0.00 14.84
C GLU A 131 10.28 1.16 15.19
N THR A 132 10.76 2.10 15.98
CA THR A 132 10.02 3.31 16.36
C THR A 132 9.70 4.14 15.12
N ALA A 133 10.68 4.38 14.26
CA ALA A 133 10.50 5.15 13.02
C ALA A 133 9.47 4.51 12.09
N ILE A 134 9.46 3.18 11.97
CA ILE A 134 8.45 2.46 11.18
C ILE A 134 7.07 2.67 11.81
N LYS A 135 6.88 2.28 13.07
CA LYS A 135 5.56 2.28 13.72
C LYS A 135 4.91 3.67 13.82
N THR A 136 5.70 4.73 13.83
CA THR A 136 5.21 6.11 13.93
C THR A 136 5.15 6.84 12.59
N MET A 137 5.53 6.19 11.49
CA MET A 137 5.57 6.81 10.15
C MET A 137 4.16 7.20 9.70
N PRO A 138 3.87 8.50 9.51
CA PRO A 138 2.56 8.96 9.09
C PRO A 138 2.25 8.51 7.65
N ASN A 139 0.98 8.30 7.36
CA ASN A 139 0.44 7.85 6.06
C ASN A 139 0.80 6.41 5.65
N TYR A 140 1.67 5.72 6.38
CA TYR A 140 2.11 4.36 6.05
C TYR A 140 1.81 3.35 7.16
N PHE A 141 2.15 3.68 8.43
CA PHE A 141 2.14 2.71 9.52
C PHE A 141 1.43 3.18 10.78
N SER A 142 1.39 4.49 11.07
CA SER A 142 0.86 5.04 12.34
C SER A 142 -0.60 4.64 12.62
N ASP A 143 -1.38 4.41 11.56
CA ASP A 143 -2.80 4.06 11.67
C ASP A 143 -3.07 2.54 11.70
N TYR A 144 -2.00 1.73 11.81
CA TYR A 144 -2.09 0.27 11.77
C TYR A 144 -1.43 -0.37 12.99
N ASP A 145 -1.85 -1.58 13.33
CA ASP A 145 -1.07 -2.46 14.16
C ASP A 145 0.07 -3.06 13.33
N THR A 146 1.30 -2.69 13.70
CA THR A 146 2.50 -2.99 12.93
C THR A 146 3.46 -3.84 13.74
N THR A 147 3.86 -4.98 13.18
CA THR A 147 4.95 -5.80 13.71
C THR A 147 6.22 -5.58 12.89
N VAL A 148 7.37 -5.54 13.58
CA VAL A 148 8.68 -5.39 12.96
C VAL A 148 9.54 -6.56 13.38
N THR A 149 9.99 -7.35 12.40
CA THR A 149 10.89 -8.50 12.62
C THR A 149 12.20 -8.23 11.91
N PHE A 150 13.30 -8.24 12.67
CA PHE A 150 14.63 -8.10 12.11
C PHE A 150 15.16 -9.47 11.67
N ILE A 151 15.57 -9.55 10.40
CA ILE A 151 16.05 -10.79 9.75
C ILE A 151 17.33 -10.52 8.97
N THR A 152 17.94 -11.59 8.47
CA THR A 152 19.10 -11.50 7.58
C THR A 152 18.68 -11.30 6.12
N GLU A 153 19.63 -10.88 5.26
CA GLU A 153 19.40 -10.74 3.82
C GLU A 153 19.09 -12.10 3.17
N GLU A 154 19.70 -13.17 3.67
CA GLU A 154 19.49 -14.55 3.21
C GLU A 154 18.07 -15.01 3.51
N GLU A 155 17.59 -14.78 4.72
CA GLU A 155 16.22 -15.09 5.15
C GLU A 155 15.19 -14.30 4.32
N LEU A 156 15.45 -13.00 4.11
CA LEU A 156 14.57 -12.16 3.31
C LEU A 156 14.46 -12.69 1.87
N LYS A 157 15.56 -13.05 1.23
CA LYS A 157 15.57 -13.64 -0.12
C LYS A 157 14.93 -15.01 -0.19
N ALA A 158 15.16 -15.85 0.83
CA ALA A 158 14.64 -17.21 0.84
C ALA A 158 13.11 -17.28 1.05
N HIS A 159 12.57 -16.40 1.91
CA HIS A 159 11.21 -16.56 2.42
C HIS A 159 10.25 -15.43 2.01
N HIS A 160 10.75 -14.26 1.60
CA HIS A 160 9.92 -13.06 1.43
C HIS A 160 9.92 -12.47 0.02
N SER A 161 10.55 -13.12 -0.97
CA SER A 161 10.71 -12.57 -2.32
C SER A 161 9.56 -12.84 -3.30
N LYS A 162 8.56 -13.66 -2.95
CA LYS A 162 7.67 -14.31 -3.94
C LYS A 162 6.17 -14.05 -3.77
N MET A 163 5.75 -13.24 -2.82
CA MET A 163 4.32 -13.02 -2.60
C MET A 163 3.88 -11.66 -3.16
N PRO A 164 3.24 -11.62 -4.34
CA PRO A 164 2.81 -10.36 -4.95
C PRO A 164 1.71 -9.69 -4.11
N HIS A 165 1.60 -8.38 -4.26
CA HIS A 165 0.48 -7.62 -3.70
C HIS A 165 -0.83 -8.03 -4.39
N GLY A 166 -1.91 -8.04 -3.63
CA GLY A 166 -3.25 -8.36 -4.12
C GLY A 166 -4.30 -7.83 -3.17
N GLY A 167 -5.56 -8.10 -3.48
CA GLY A 167 -6.69 -7.72 -2.65
C GLY A 167 -7.99 -8.26 -3.20
N PHE A 168 -9.08 -8.00 -2.47
CA PHE A 168 -10.43 -8.38 -2.87
C PHE A 168 -11.46 -7.38 -2.33
N VAL A 169 -12.61 -7.34 -2.97
CA VAL A 169 -13.78 -6.56 -2.56
C VAL A 169 -14.91 -7.52 -2.19
N ILE A 170 -15.55 -7.25 -1.09
CA ILE A 170 -16.78 -7.93 -0.65
C ILE A 170 -17.90 -6.91 -0.71
#